data_bd85214d8783192c6991ee3375fc162a
#
_entry.id   bd85214d8783192c6991ee3375fc162a
#
_cell.length_a   1.000
_cell.length_b   1.000
_cell.length_c   1.000
_cell.angle_alpha   90.00
_cell.angle_beta   90.00
_cell.angle_gamma   90.00
#
_symmetry.space_group_name_H-M   'P 1'
#
loop_
_entity.id
_entity.type
_entity.pdbx_description
1 polymer ?
#
loop_
_entity_poly.entity_id
_entity_poly.type
_entity_poly.pdbx_seq_one_letter_code
_entity_poly.pdbx_strand_id
1 'polypeptide(L)'
;GEAMKFFRKLGFQLVLFFIVAITIPIVMLMVSSITTTSSSMENNVKVTSEQTLNEAQKQFTTYLKTLSQPVDLLTRKNEVKHLEDQGTLSDNVKAVRDSLIASVKVTNGAERAFFATNSKLEVTGWGEYNPETGKTLSKGGLENGVDRTKEVWYTDCKGLKARNSIYAYFSKPYYSKDFDKTIITVSQEIKHSDGTNYGTVGMHIDFSEITDFVQGIGLLNTGFVVLADEDGNILVNNDNNKYVTDSVSGLNCWSTVKGLTEDDYDKAFSFDENINGEKVHVVTSKDAVTGWTLVGFISSKETSATTNKMISNTVIFSIIAFVIGIGIALAVTASMTKEIKKVSGHMKDVAGGD
;
A
#
# COMPACT_ATOMS: atom_id res chain seq x y z
N GLY A 1 13.07 72.85 24.59
CA GLY A 1 11.75 72.41 24.15
C GLY A 1 11.72 71.81 22.76
N GLU A 2 11.97 72.56 21.69
CA GLU A 2 11.76 72.07 20.27
C GLU A 2 12.79 71.02 19.83
N ALA A 3 14.06 71.18 20.18
CA ALA A 3 15.10 70.23 19.85
C ALA A 3 14.85 68.84 20.51
N MET A 4 14.31 68.80 21.73
CA MET A 4 13.97 67.58 22.41
C MET A 4 12.77 66.86 21.77
N LYS A 5 11.81 67.61 21.26
CA LYS A 5 10.69 67.05 20.46
C LYS A 5 11.18 66.49 19.12
N PHE A 6 12.11 67.19 18.44
CA PHE A 6 12.71 66.74 17.20
C PHE A 6 13.47 65.41 17.35
N PHE A 7 14.37 65.30 18.36
CA PHE A 7 15.12 64.06 18.58
C PHE A 7 14.24 62.90 19.00
N ARG A 8 13.17 63.17 19.75
CA ARG A 8 12.18 62.15 20.10
C ARG A 8 11.39 61.68 18.87
N LYS A 9 11.07 62.61 17.94
CA LYS A 9 10.42 62.29 16.69
C LYS A 9 11.32 61.51 15.74
N LEU A 10 12.61 61.89 15.63
CA LEU A 10 13.63 61.18 14.83
C LEU A 10 13.90 59.79 15.34
N GLY A 11 14.08 59.62 16.68
CA GLY A 11 14.24 58.30 17.27
C GLY A 11 13.06 57.38 17.03
N PHE A 12 11.83 57.91 17.13
CA PHE A 12 10.62 57.14 16.82
C PHE A 12 10.55 56.70 15.33
N GLN A 13 10.91 57.57 14.42
CA GLN A 13 10.96 57.26 12.99
C GLN A 13 12.00 56.20 12.67
N LEU A 14 13.17 56.26 13.28
CA LEU A 14 14.21 55.25 13.10
C LEU A 14 13.78 53.87 13.64
N VAL A 15 13.17 53.83 14.84
CA VAL A 15 12.65 52.59 15.40
C VAL A 15 11.59 51.97 14.48
N LEU A 16 10.64 52.81 13.98
CA LEU A 16 9.59 52.36 13.05
C LEU A 16 10.19 51.80 11.76
N PHE A 17 11.18 52.47 11.20
CA PHE A 17 11.89 52.04 9.99
C PHE A 17 12.56 50.69 10.21
N PHE A 18 13.30 50.48 11.32
CA PHE A 18 13.94 49.20 11.64
C PHE A 18 12.94 48.09 11.90
N ILE A 19 11.83 48.39 12.61
CA ILE A 19 10.75 47.41 12.81
C ILE A 19 10.19 46.93 11.46
N VAL A 20 9.86 47.84 10.55
CA VAL A 20 9.34 47.49 9.23
C VAL A 20 10.39 46.70 8.41
N ALA A 21 11.65 47.17 8.44
CA ALA A 21 12.75 46.50 7.73
C ALA A 21 13.03 45.06 8.23
N ILE A 22 12.77 44.77 9.50
CA ILE A 22 12.92 43.43 10.10
C ILE A 22 11.66 42.58 9.90
N THR A 23 10.48 43.20 10.05
CA THR A 23 9.20 42.47 9.98
C THR A 23 8.93 41.87 8.58
N ILE A 24 9.18 42.67 7.52
CA ILE A 24 8.88 42.22 6.15
C ILE A 24 9.67 40.96 5.78
N PRO A 25 10.99 40.87 5.91
CA PRO A 25 11.74 39.65 5.63
C PRO A 25 11.33 38.45 6.50
N ILE A 26 11.07 38.65 7.79
CA ILE A 26 10.64 37.59 8.69
C ILE A 26 9.30 37.01 8.26
N VAL A 27 8.32 37.87 7.94
CA VAL A 27 7.01 37.42 7.47
C VAL A 27 7.13 36.69 6.12
N MET A 28 7.91 37.21 5.19
CA MET A 28 8.15 36.54 3.90
C MET A 28 8.80 35.17 4.08
N LEU A 29 9.83 35.05 4.91
CA LEU A 29 10.49 33.77 5.21
C LEU A 29 9.53 32.80 5.90
N MET A 30 8.73 33.28 6.85
CA MET A 30 7.73 32.45 7.55
C MET A 30 6.68 31.91 6.59
N VAL A 31 6.09 32.75 5.72
CA VAL A 31 5.11 32.34 4.73
C VAL A 31 5.73 31.33 3.74
N SER A 32 6.91 31.64 3.21
CA SER A 32 7.65 30.75 2.30
C SER A 32 7.97 29.40 2.96
N SER A 33 8.43 29.41 4.21
CA SER A 33 8.73 28.17 4.96
C SER A 33 7.50 27.32 5.19
N ILE A 34 6.36 27.93 5.57
CA ILE A 34 5.09 27.23 5.82
C ILE A 34 4.60 26.58 4.53
N THR A 35 4.55 27.33 3.42
CA THR A 35 4.06 26.81 2.13
C THR A 35 4.97 25.71 1.61
N THR A 36 6.28 25.87 1.68
CA THR A 36 7.24 24.85 1.24
C THR A 36 7.14 23.59 2.10
N THR A 37 7.04 23.72 3.42
CA THR A 37 6.90 22.59 4.34
C THR A 37 5.63 21.80 4.06
N SER A 38 4.49 22.48 3.90
CA SER A 38 3.21 21.81 3.60
C SER A 38 3.25 21.07 2.27
N SER A 39 3.72 21.72 1.21
CA SER A 39 3.83 21.11 -0.11
C SER A 39 4.83 19.94 -0.14
N SER A 40 5.98 20.08 0.52
CA SER A 40 6.98 19.01 0.62
C SER A 40 6.42 17.81 1.38
N MET A 41 5.64 18.04 2.44
CA MET A 41 5.06 16.97 3.24
C MET A 41 3.98 16.20 2.46
N GLU A 42 3.08 16.89 1.76
CA GLU A 42 2.10 16.24 0.89
C GLU A 42 2.80 15.38 -0.19
N ASN A 43 3.82 15.92 -0.84
CA ASN A 43 4.59 15.17 -1.83
C ASN A 43 5.33 13.97 -1.23
N ASN A 44 5.91 14.12 -0.03
CA ASN A 44 6.58 13.02 0.64
C ASN A 44 5.60 11.89 1.00
N VAL A 45 4.40 12.21 1.49
CA VAL A 45 3.36 11.21 1.76
C VAL A 45 3.00 10.47 0.49
N LYS A 46 2.75 11.19 -0.60
CA LYS A 46 2.45 10.60 -1.91
C LYS A 46 3.55 9.64 -2.35
N VAL A 47 4.79 10.12 -2.44
CA VAL A 47 5.93 9.32 -2.92
C VAL A 47 6.18 8.12 -2.03
N THR A 48 6.18 8.32 -0.70
CA THR A 48 6.46 7.23 0.24
C THR A 48 5.36 6.17 0.23
N SER A 49 4.09 6.58 0.17
CA SER A 49 2.97 5.64 0.13
C SER A 49 2.95 4.84 -1.18
N GLU A 50 3.20 5.48 -2.32
CA GLU A 50 3.32 4.81 -3.62
C GLU A 50 4.50 3.83 -3.63
N GLN A 51 5.67 4.21 -3.09
CA GLN A 51 6.83 3.32 -2.99
C GLN A 51 6.55 2.12 -2.09
N THR A 52 5.94 2.36 -0.92
CA THR A 52 5.60 1.29 0.02
C THR A 52 4.59 0.32 -0.59
N LEU A 53 3.54 0.84 -1.26
CA LEU A 53 2.55 -0.03 -1.88
C LEU A 53 3.10 -0.76 -3.11
N ASN A 54 4.00 -0.15 -3.89
CA ASN A 54 4.71 -0.82 -4.99
C ASN A 54 5.56 -1.99 -4.48
N GLU A 55 6.23 -1.82 -3.34
CA GLU A 55 7.00 -2.89 -2.73
C GLU A 55 6.09 -4.01 -2.20
N ALA A 56 4.99 -3.64 -1.52
CA ALA A 56 3.98 -4.59 -1.08
C ALA A 56 3.36 -5.36 -2.26
N GLN A 57 3.10 -4.70 -3.38
CA GLN A 57 2.60 -5.34 -4.60
C GLN A 57 3.59 -6.38 -5.15
N LYS A 58 4.88 -6.07 -5.20
CA LYS A 58 5.90 -7.03 -5.63
C LYS A 58 5.98 -8.24 -4.71
N GLN A 59 5.88 -8.01 -3.40
CA GLN A 59 5.84 -9.09 -2.41
C GLN A 59 4.56 -9.93 -2.57
N PHE A 60 3.42 -9.30 -2.81
CA PHE A 60 2.16 -9.99 -3.08
C PHE A 60 2.24 -10.87 -4.33
N THR A 61 2.73 -10.32 -5.45
CA THR A 61 2.95 -11.10 -6.68
C THR A 61 3.92 -12.26 -6.45
N THR A 62 5.00 -12.05 -5.66
CA THR A 62 5.94 -13.11 -5.30
C THR A 62 5.24 -14.18 -4.47
N TYR A 63 4.40 -13.79 -3.53
CA TYR A 63 3.63 -14.71 -2.71
C TYR A 63 2.65 -15.54 -3.58
N LEU A 64 1.88 -14.92 -4.48
CA LEU A 64 1.03 -15.63 -5.43
C LEU A 64 1.84 -16.65 -6.27
N LYS A 65 3.06 -16.28 -6.66
CA LYS A 65 3.96 -17.18 -7.37
C LYS A 65 4.32 -18.41 -6.52
N THR A 66 4.60 -18.24 -5.24
CA THR A 66 4.89 -19.38 -4.36
C THR A 66 3.71 -20.34 -4.22
N LEU A 67 2.47 -19.82 -4.21
CA LEU A 67 1.25 -20.62 -4.18
C LEU A 67 0.99 -21.36 -5.51
N SER A 68 1.35 -20.77 -6.63
CA SER A 68 1.11 -21.34 -7.97
C SER A 68 2.18 -22.33 -8.42
N GLN A 69 3.42 -22.21 -7.95
CA GLN A 69 4.53 -23.09 -8.37
C GLN A 69 4.28 -24.58 -8.18
N PRO A 70 3.74 -25.07 -7.03
CA PRO A 70 3.43 -26.49 -6.85
C PRO A 70 2.37 -26.97 -7.84
N VAL A 71 1.39 -26.13 -8.19
CA VAL A 71 0.37 -26.44 -9.19
C VAL A 71 1.02 -26.52 -10.60
N ASP A 72 1.87 -25.58 -10.96
CA ASP A 72 2.62 -25.61 -12.24
C ASP A 72 3.50 -26.87 -12.33
N LEU A 73 4.19 -27.23 -11.24
CA LEU A 73 5.01 -28.46 -11.22
C LEU A 73 4.16 -29.72 -11.42
N LEU A 74 2.95 -29.78 -10.86
CA LEU A 74 2.03 -30.90 -11.06
C LEU A 74 1.62 -31.04 -12.54
N THR A 75 1.44 -29.94 -13.28
CA THR A 75 1.10 -29.99 -14.72
C THR A 75 2.19 -30.65 -15.56
N ARG A 76 3.42 -30.71 -15.06
CA ARG A 76 4.58 -31.27 -15.76
C ARG A 76 4.88 -32.72 -15.42
N LYS A 77 4.19 -33.26 -14.39
CA LYS A 77 4.36 -34.65 -13.95
C LYS A 77 3.82 -35.63 -14.95
N ASN A 78 4.61 -36.66 -15.28
CA ASN A 78 4.25 -37.67 -16.27
C ASN A 78 3.00 -38.45 -15.84
N GLU A 79 2.90 -38.84 -14.58
CA GLU A 79 1.75 -39.55 -14.02
C GLU A 79 0.45 -38.71 -14.09
N VAL A 80 0.55 -37.38 -13.98
CA VAL A 80 -0.62 -36.49 -14.11
C VAL A 80 -1.04 -36.37 -15.57
N LYS A 81 -0.08 -36.26 -16.50
CA LYS A 81 -0.34 -36.14 -17.95
C LYS A 81 -0.91 -37.43 -18.58
N HIS A 82 -0.67 -38.58 -17.98
CA HIS A 82 -1.01 -39.89 -18.51
C HIS A 82 -1.84 -40.73 -17.55
N LEU A 83 -2.72 -40.09 -16.74
CA LEU A 83 -3.58 -40.78 -15.79
C LEU A 83 -4.40 -41.89 -16.44
N GLU A 84 -4.93 -41.63 -17.64
CA GLU A 84 -5.86 -42.55 -18.37
C GLU A 84 -5.18 -43.28 -19.52
N ASP A 85 -3.99 -42.87 -19.96
CA ASP A 85 -3.41 -43.32 -21.24
C ASP A 85 -2.41 -44.46 -21.10
N GLN A 86 -1.82 -44.67 -19.90
CA GLN A 86 -0.71 -45.62 -19.71
C GLN A 86 -0.93 -46.47 -18.47
N GLY A 87 -0.62 -47.77 -18.57
CA GLY A 87 -0.66 -48.67 -17.42
C GLY A 87 -2.06 -48.98 -16.90
N THR A 88 -2.15 -49.33 -15.62
CA THR A 88 -3.45 -49.54 -14.97
C THR A 88 -3.93 -48.27 -14.31
N LEU A 89 -5.23 -47.95 -14.41
CA LEU A 89 -5.82 -46.77 -13.77
C LEU A 89 -5.52 -46.72 -12.27
N SER A 90 -5.56 -47.89 -11.59
CA SER A 90 -5.29 -47.98 -10.15
C SER A 90 -3.87 -47.52 -9.76
N ASP A 91 -2.87 -47.95 -10.54
CA ASP A 91 -1.48 -47.60 -10.28
C ASP A 91 -1.23 -46.10 -10.59
N ASN A 92 -1.84 -45.62 -11.68
CA ASN A 92 -1.75 -44.21 -12.06
C ASN A 92 -2.42 -43.29 -11.01
N VAL A 93 -3.60 -43.65 -10.53
CA VAL A 93 -4.31 -42.94 -9.45
C VAL A 93 -3.45 -42.83 -8.20
N LYS A 94 -2.76 -43.94 -7.84
CA LYS A 94 -1.84 -43.92 -6.68
C LYS A 94 -0.67 -42.96 -6.91
N ALA A 95 -0.04 -43.01 -8.09
CA ALA A 95 1.10 -42.14 -8.41
C ALA A 95 0.69 -40.66 -8.45
N VAL A 96 -0.46 -40.32 -9.06
CA VAL A 96 -1.00 -38.97 -9.07
C VAL A 96 -1.32 -38.49 -7.65
N ARG A 97 -2.03 -39.31 -6.85
CA ARG A 97 -2.34 -38.98 -5.46
C ARG A 97 -1.08 -38.68 -4.65
N ASP A 98 -0.03 -39.50 -4.78
CA ASP A 98 1.21 -39.31 -4.03
C ASP A 98 1.93 -38.00 -4.45
N SER A 99 1.86 -37.62 -5.73
CA SER A 99 2.34 -36.32 -6.24
C SER A 99 1.52 -35.14 -5.73
N LEU A 100 0.19 -35.26 -5.66
CA LEU A 100 -0.70 -34.27 -5.09
C LEU A 100 -0.39 -34.04 -3.59
N ILE A 101 -0.24 -35.13 -2.82
CA ILE A 101 0.12 -35.05 -1.39
C ILE A 101 1.47 -34.37 -1.20
N ALA A 102 2.46 -34.70 -2.02
CA ALA A 102 3.78 -34.07 -1.96
C ALA A 102 3.69 -32.55 -2.17
N SER A 103 2.84 -32.10 -3.09
CA SER A 103 2.60 -30.67 -3.36
C SER A 103 1.90 -29.96 -2.21
N VAL A 104 0.90 -30.58 -1.57
CA VAL A 104 0.24 -30.03 -0.37
C VAL A 104 1.24 -29.82 0.76
N LYS A 105 2.12 -30.80 0.99
CA LYS A 105 3.11 -30.74 2.10
C LYS A 105 4.12 -29.60 1.99
N VAL A 106 4.41 -29.14 0.79
CA VAL A 106 5.41 -28.07 0.55
C VAL A 106 4.77 -26.70 0.36
N THR A 107 3.44 -26.62 0.37
CA THR A 107 2.71 -25.38 0.15
C THR A 107 2.06 -24.92 1.45
N ASN A 108 2.45 -23.74 1.92
CA ASN A 108 1.85 -23.17 3.13
C ASN A 108 0.37 -22.90 2.95
N GLY A 109 -0.45 -23.24 3.95
CA GLY A 109 -1.90 -23.07 3.92
C GLY A 109 -2.64 -24.03 2.96
N ALA A 110 -1.93 -24.96 2.28
CA ALA A 110 -2.58 -25.89 1.38
C ALA A 110 -3.37 -26.97 2.15
N GLU A 111 -4.64 -27.13 1.80
CA GLU A 111 -5.57 -28.09 2.41
C GLU A 111 -5.68 -29.38 1.62
N ARG A 112 -5.85 -29.29 0.31
CA ARG A 112 -6.04 -30.43 -0.60
C ARG A 112 -5.58 -30.05 -2.01
N ALA A 113 -4.89 -30.95 -2.68
CA ALA A 113 -4.64 -30.85 -4.12
C ALA A 113 -5.54 -31.87 -4.86
N PHE A 114 -5.84 -31.56 -6.12
CA PHE A 114 -6.70 -32.38 -6.96
C PHE A 114 -6.28 -32.30 -8.41
N PHE A 115 -6.67 -33.33 -9.18
CA PHE A 115 -6.59 -33.34 -10.64
C PHE A 115 -7.92 -33.85 -11.18
N ALA A 116 -8.63 -33.02 -11.95
CA ALA A 116 -9.90 -33.36 -12.60
C ALA A 116 -9.71 -33.41 -14.11
N THR A 117 -10.12 -34.52 -14.73
CA THR A 117 -10.01 -34.73 -16.19
C THR A 117 -11.28 -34.28 -16.90
N ASN A 118 -11.17 -34.07 -18.22
CA ASN A 118 -12.33 -33.80 -19.09
C ASN A 118 -13.25 -35.04 -19.26
N SER A 119 -12.76 -36.23 -18.95
CA SER A 119 -13.52 -37.51 -18.89
C SER A 119 -14.28 -37.67 -17.57
N LYS A 120 -14.29 -36.66 -16.70
CA LYS A 120 -15.01 -36.62 -15.41
C LYS A 120 -14.44 -37.56 -14.33
N LEU A 121 -13.16 -37.81 -14.36
CA LEU A 121 -12.42 -38.41 -13.25
C LEU A 121 -11.80 -37.31 -12.40
N GLU A 122 -11.83 -37.50 -11.08
CA GLU A 122 -11.11 -36.63 -10.15
C GLU A 122 -10.22 -37.49 -9.26
N VAL A 123 -8.94 -37.14 -9.16
CA VAL A 123 -8.02 -37.69 -8.17
C VAL A 123 -7.70 -36.60 -7.16
N THR A 124 -7.89 -36.91 -5.89
CA THR A 124 -7.59 -36.01 -4.79
C THR A 124 -6.40 -36.50 -3.97
N GLY A 125 -5.69 -35.58 -3.31
CA GLY A 125 -4.61 -35.92 -2.42
C GLY A 125 -4.39 -34.87 -1.35
N TRP A 126 -4.33 -35.30 -0.09
CA TRP A 126 -3.94 -34.50 1.05
C TRP A 126 -3.29 -35.35 2.11
N GLY A 127 -2.55 -34.71 3.03
CA GLY A 127 -1.90 -35.41 4.14
C GLY A 127 -2.38 -34.85 5.46
N GLU A 128 -2.71 -35.73 6.40
CA GLU A 128 -2.98 -35.35 7.78
C GLU A 128 -1.77 -35.72 8.65
N TYR A 129 -1.17 -34.73 9.28
CA TYR A 129 -0.05 -34.94 10.19
C TYR A 129 -0.58 -35.43 11.55
N ASN A 130 -0.07 -36.57 12.01
CA ASN A 130 -0.34 -37.06 13.35
C ASN A 130 0.83 -36.65 14.26
N PRO A 131 0.65 -35.73 15.20
CA PRO A 131 1.71 -35.23 16.06
C PRO A 131 2.20 -36.29 17.08
N GLU A 132 1.34 -37.26 17.42
CA GLU A 132 1.72 -38.33 18.40
C GLU A 132 2.68 -39.34 17.77
N THR A 133 2.52 -39.64 16.50
CA THR A 133 3.35 -40.63 15.80
C THR A 133 4.44 -39.98 14.93
N GLY A 134 4.42 -38.69 14.73
CA GLY A 134 5.30 -37.96 13.81
C GLY A 134 5.10 -38.37 12.34
N LYS A 135 4.00 -39.05 12.00
CA LYS A 135 3.73 -39.55 10.64
C LYS A 135 2.61 -38.76 9.98
N THR A 136 2.72 -38.59 8.68
CA THR A 136 1.64 -38.08 7.87
C THR A 136 0.83 -39.23 7.30
N LEU A 137 -0.48 -39.25 7.56
CA LEU A 137 -1.41 -40.17 6.93
C LEU A 137 -1.75 -39.59 5.53
N SER A 138 -1.46 -40.36 4.50
CA SER A 138 -1.83 -40.03 3.13
C SER A 138 -3.31 -40.34 2.92
N LYS A 139 -4.08 -39.35 2.49
CA LYS A 139 -5.52 -39.46 2.20
C LYS A 139 -5.81 -39.08 0.74
N GLY A 140 -6.98 -39.42 0.25
CA GLY A 140 -7.42 -39.16 -1.12
C GLY A 140 -7.33 -40.39 -2.02
N GLY A 141 -7.60 -40.19 -3.27
CA GLY A 141 -7.69 -41.20 -4.31
C GLY A 141 -8.65 -40.81 -5.40
N LEU A 142 -9.18 -41.79 -6.12
CA LEU A 142 -10.16 -41.58 -7.14
C LEU A 142 -11.54 -41.27 -6.54
N GLU A 143 -12.10 -40.13 -6.90
CA GLU A 143 -13.47 -39.74 -6.59
C GLU A 143 -14.37 -40.12 -7.77
N ASN A 144 -15.30 -41.02 -7.52
CA ASN A 144 -16.19 -41.53 -8.58
C ASN A 144 -17.48 -40.69 -8.68
N GLY A 145 -17.93 -40.45 -9.92
CA GLY A 145 -19.22 -39.81 -10.20
C GLY A 145 -19.25 -38.30 -9.98
N VAL A 146 -18.13 -37.66 -9.89
CA VAL A 146 -18.01 -36.19 -9.67
C VAL A 146 -17.61 -35.52 -10.97
N ASP A 147 -18.50 -34.72 -11.54
CA ASP A 147 -18.23 -33.89 -12.73
C ASP A 147 -17.78 -32.49 -12.30
N ARG A 148 -16.47 -32.21 -12.38
CA ARG A 148 -15.88 -30.93 -12.06
C ARG A 148 -15.72 -30.00 -13.27
N THR A 149 -16.08 -30.43 -14.45
CA THR A 149 -15.84 -29.68 -15.69
C THR A 149 -16.62 -28.36 -15.80
N LYS A 150 -17.58 -28.15 -14.89
CA LYS A 150 -18.40 -26.91 -14.80
C LYS A 150 -17.99 -25.98 -13.67
N GLU A 151 -17.07 -26.40 -12.83
CA GLU A 151 -16.57 -25.57 -11.73
C GLU A 151 -15.80 -24.36 -12.27
N VAL A 152 -15.92 -23.21 -11.61
CA VAL A 152 -15.26 -21.95 -12.01
C VAL A 152 -13.75 -22.12 -12.13
N TRP A 153 -13.12 -22.78 -11.16
CA TRP A 153 -11.68 -23.04 -11.19
C TRP A 153 -11.25 -23.98 -12.33
N TYR A 154 -12.17 -24.81 -12.86
CA TYR A 154 -11.92 -25.67 -14.02
C TYR A 154 -12.07 -24.93 -15.33
N THR A 155 -13.05 -24.03 -15.43
CA THR A 155 -13.37 -23.31 -16.68
C THR A 155 -12.45 -22.11 -16.88
N ASP A 156 -12.21 -21.34 -15.84
CA ASP A 156 -11.55 -20.03 -15.91
C ASP A 156 -10.02 -20.11 -15.99
N CYS A 157 -9.45 -21.29 -15.64
CA CYS A 157 -8.01 -21.52 -15.85
C CYS A 157 -7.65 -21.84 -17.31
N LYS A 158 -8.65 -22.13 -18.18
CA LYS A 158 -8.39 -22.53 -19.57
C LYS A 158 -7.87 -21.39 -20.43
N GLY A 159 -6.79 -21.67 -21.15
CA GLY A 159 -6.25 -20.72 -22.11
C GLY A 159 -5.62 -19.46 -21.49
N LEU A 160 -5.41 -19.43 -20.18
CA LEU A 160 -4.77 -18.31 -19.52
C LEU A 160 -3.37 -18.08 -20.08
N LYS A 161 -3.06 -16.80 -20.33
CA LYS A 161 -1.71 -16.35 -20.63
C LYS A 161 -0.97 -16.04 -19.32
N ALA A 162 0.31 -16.38 -19.30
CA ALA A 162 1.16 -16.06 -18.17
C ALA A 162 1.18 -14.55 -17.90
N ARG A 163 1.01 -14.18 -16.64
CA ARG A 163 1.29 -12.84 -16.11
C ARG A 163 2.31 -12.98 -14.99
N ASN A 164 3.36 -12.18 -15.02
CA ASN A 164 4.47 -12.30 -14.05
C ASN A 164 5.07 -13.72 -13.96
N SER A 165 5.05 -14.47 -15.07
CA SER A 165 5.46 -15.90 -15.14
C SER A 165 4.55 -16.84 -14.30
N ILE A 166 3.32 -16.44 -14.00
CA ILE A 166 2.29 -17.23 -13.33
C ILE A 166 1.24 -17.62 -14.39
N TYR A 167 0.96 -18.92 -14.51
CA TYR A 167 0.01 -19.51 -15.45
C TYR A 167 -1.28 -19.98 -14.77
N ALA A 168 -1.37 -19.81 -13.45
CA ALA A 168 -2.46 -20.30 -12.65
C ALA A 168 -3.60 -19.28 -12.54
N TYR A 169 -4.81 -19.78 -12.47
CA TYR A 169 -6.01 -19.07 -12.06
C TYR A 169 -6.10 -19.06 -10.53
N PHE A 170 -6.54 -17.94 -9.97
CA PHE A 170 -6.84 -17.77 -8.55
C PHE A 170 -8.33 -17.45 -8.42
N SER A 171 -9.09 -18.31 -7.75
CA SER A 171 -10.51 -18.05 -7.51
C SER A 171 -10.70 -16.91 -6.51
N LYS A 172 -11.86 -16.24 -6.56
CA LYS A 172 -12.29 -15.41 -5.41
C LYS A 172 -12.39 -16.29 -4.16
N PRO A 173 -12.17 -15.73 -2.95
CA PRO A 173 -12.33 -16.48 -1.71
C PRO A 173 -13.78 -16.93 -1.52
N TYR A 174 -13.95 -18.15 -1.04
CA TYR A 174 -15.27 -18.73 -0.74
C TYR A 174 -15.20 -19.62 0.49
N TYR A 175 -16.31 -19.72 1.21
CA TYR A 175 -16.40 -20.61 2.37
C TYR A 175 -16.54 -22.07 1.92
N SER A 176 -15.66 -22.92 2.40
CA SER A 176 -15.67 -24.35 2.17
C SER A 176 -16.22 -25.10 3.39
N LYS A 177 -17.31 -25.84 3.19
CA LYS A 177 -17.86 -26.71 4.25
C LYS A 177 -16.95 -27.89 4.58
N ASP A 178 -16.16 -28.35 3.61
CA ASP A 178 -15.25 -29.50 3.80
C ASP A 178 -14.10 -29.14 4.75
N PHE A 179 -13.66 -27.89 4.75
CA PHE A 179 -12.54 -27.41 5.58
C PHE A 179 -12.99 -26.52 6.74
N ASP A 180 -14.29 -26.15 6.80
CA ASP A 180 -14.88 -25.23 7.78
C ASP A 180 -14.12 -23.88 7.85
N LYS A 181 -13.71 -23.36 6.69
CA LYS A 181 -12.97 -22.10 6.55
C LYS A 181 -13.14 -21.47 5.16
N THR A 182 -12.70 -20.21 5.06
CA THR A 182 -12.60 -19.52 3.78
C THR A 182 -11.32 -19.95 3.07
N ILE A 183 -11.44 -20.34 1.81
CA ILE A 183 -10.35 -20.81 0.96
C ILE A 183 -10.35 -20.10 -0.38
N ILE A 184 -9.23 -20.18 -1.07
CA ILE A 184 -9.12 -19.94 -2.52
C ILE A 184 -8.74 -21.24 -3.21
N THR A 185 -9.04 -21.29 -4.50
CA THR A 185 -8.55 -22.38 -5.37
C THR A 185 -7.53 -21.80 -6.36
N VAL A 186 -6.34 -22.37 -6.36
CA VAL A 186 -5.31 -22.11 -7.37
C VAL A 186 -5.33 -23.25 -8.34
N SER A 187 -5.52 -22.99 -9.64
CA SER A 187 -5.68 -24.04 -10.64
C SER A 187 -4.98 -23.72 -11.98
N GLN A 188 -4.61 -24.75 -12.71
CA GLN A 188 -3.95 -24.65 -14.00
C GLN A 188 -4.40 -25.75 -14.94
N GLU A 189 -4.62 -25.36 -16.20
CA GLU A 189 -4.98 -26.28 -17.28
C GLU A 189 -3.82 -27.21 -17.65
N ILE A 190 -4.17 -28.47 -17.94
CA ILE A 190 -3.28 -29.45 -18.58
C ILE A 190 -3.80 -29.73 -19.98
N LYS A 191 -2.90 -29.74 -20.95
CA LYS A 191 -3.20 -30.03 -22.36
C LYS A 191 -2.52 -31.31 -22.80
N HIS A 192 -3.20 -32.02 -23.69
CA HIS A 192 -2.58 -33.07 -24.53
C HIS A 192 -1.53 -32.46 -25.47
N SER A 193 -0.72 -33.31 -26.07
CA SER A 193 0.31 -32.91 -27.05
C SER A 193 -0.27 -32.22 -28.29
N ASP A 194 -1.53 -32.48 -28.62
CA ASP A 194 -2.27 -31.84 -29.72
C ASP A 194 -2.89 -30.48 -29.34
N GLY A 195 -2.67 -30.02 -28.07
CA GLY A 195 -3.18 -28.76 -27.57
C GLY A 195 -4.62 -28.81 -27.02
N THR A 196 -5.31 -29.96 -27.09
CA THR A 196 -6.64 -30.11 -26.51
C THR A 196 -6.57 -30.18 -24.98
N ASN A 197 -7.64 -29.74 -24.30
CA ASN A 197 -7.72 -29.78 -22.84
C ASN A 197 -7.80 -31.26 -22.37
N TYR A 198 -6.90 -31.64 -21.48
CA TYR A 198 -6.92 -32.92 -20.80
C TYR A 198 -7.63 -32.84 -19.45
N GLY A 199 -7.41 -31.76 -18.73
CA GLY A 199 -7.97 -31.58 -17.42
C GLY A 199 -7.43 -30.33 -16.74
N THR A 200 -7.70 -30.23 -15.45
CA THR A 200 -7.25 -29.13 -14.60
C THR A 200 -6.71 -29.71 -13.30
N VAL A 201 -5.51 -29.33 -12.96
CA VAL A 201 -4.91 -29.57 -11.63
C VAL A 201 -5.08 -28.32 -10.77
N GLY A 202 -5.33 -28.52 -9.49
CA GLY A 202 -5.46 -27.39 -8.58
C GLY A 202 -5.22 -27.74 -7.12
N MET A 203 -5.30 -26.71 -6.30
CA MET A 203 -5.07 -26.79 -4.88
C MET A 203 -5.98 -25.82 -4.13
N HIS A 204 -6.60 -26.29 -3.08
CA HIS A 204 -7.35 -25.46 -2.13
C HIS A 204 -6.38 -24.94 -1.07
N ILE A 205 -6.39 -23.63 -0.86
CA ILE A 205 -5.48 -22.93 0.03
C ILE A 205 -6.29 -22.09 1.00
N ASP A 206 -5.93 -22.14 2.28
CA ASP A 206 -6.52 -21.33 3.34
C ASP A 206 -6.31 -19.83 3.04
N PHE A 207 -7.40 -19.07 3.02
CA PHE A 207 -7.35 -17.65 2.70
C PHE A 207 -6.76 -16.80 3.82
N SER A 208 -6.65 -17.34 5.03
CA SER A 208 -6.04 -16.65 6.17
C SER A 208 -4.60 -16.21 5.88
N GLU A 209 -3.85 -16.98 5.10
CA GLU A 209 -2.49 -16.64 4.69
C GLU A 209 -2.41 -15.33 3.88
N ILE A 210 -3.38 -15.10 2.97
CA ILE A 210 -3.48 -13.85 2.22
C ILE A 210 -3.96 -12.72 3.14
N THR A 211 -4.89 -13.03 4.05
CA THR A 211 -5.39 -12.08 5.04
C THR A 211 -4.26 -11.54 5.90
N ASP A 212 -3.45 -12.43 6.48
CA ASP A 212 -2.33 -12.07 7.34
C ASP A 212 -1.28 -11.23 6.58
N PHE A 213 -1.01 -11.61 5.33
CA PHE A 213 -0.11 -10.83 4.47
C PHE A 213 -0.61 -9.40 4.27
N VAL A 214 -1.87 -9.23 3.87
CA VAL A 214 -2.45 -7.90 3.58
C VAL A 214 -2.56 -7.04 4.84
N GLN A 215 -3.00 -7.62 5.96
CA GLN A 215 -3.09 -6.92 7.25
C GLN A 215 -1.72 -6.52 7.80
N GLY A 216 -0.66 -7.24 7.42
CA GLY A 216 0.72 -6.90 7.77
C GLY A 216 1.30 -5.71 6.99
N ILE A 217 0.64 -5.22 5.93
CA ILE A 217 1.12 -4.07 5.16
C ILE A 217 0.83 -2.78 5.92
N GLY A 218 1.87 -2.14 6.47
CA GLY A 218 1.78 -0.83 7.10
C GLY A 218 2.05 0.30 6.10
N LEU A 219 1.28 1.38 6.17
CA LEU A 219 1.50 2.62 5.42
C LEU A 219 1.76 3.76 6.39
N LEU A 220 2.95 4.34 6.36
CA LEU A 220 3.41 5.34 7.33
C LEU A 220 3.24 4.83 8.77
N ASN A 221 2.66 5.64 9.70
CA ASN A 221 2.51 5.24 11.10
C ASN A 221 1.13 4.64 11.41
N THR A 222 0.07 5.12 10.77
CA THR A 222 -1.33 4.76 11.09
C THR A 222 -2.13 4.30 9.88
N GLY A 223 -1.54 4.36 8.68
CA GLY A 223 -2.17 3.91 7.45
C GLY A 223 -2.25 2.38 7.40
N PHE A 224 -3.24 1.87 6.70
CA PHE A 224 -3.52 0.44 6.55
C PHE A 224 -3.93 0.12 5.11
N VAL A 225 -3.94 -1.17 4.78
CA VAL A 225 -4.30 -1.67 3.45
C VAL A 225 -5.47 -2.64 3.57
N VAL A 226 -6.37 -2.59 2.59
CA VAL A 226 -7.39 -3.62 2.33
C VAL A 226 -7.15 -4.22 0.95
N LEU A 227 -7.66 -5.43 0.72
CA LEU A 227 -7.65 -6.08 -0.60
C LEU A 227 -9.07 -6.10 -1.16
N ALA A 228 -9.25 -5.65 -2.39
CA ALA A 228 -10.54 -5.65 -3.08
C ALA A 228 -10.49 -6.46 -4.37
N ASP A 229 -11.63 -7.01 -4.78
CA ASP A 229 -11.79 -7.68 -6.08
C ASP A 229 -11.95 -6.65 -7.22
N GLU A 230 -12.11 -7.14 -8.45
CA GLU A 230 -12.28 -6.32 -9.65
C GLU A 230 -13.53 -5.42 -9.63
N ASP A 231 -14.54 -5.78 -8.84
CA ASP A 231 -15.77 -5.02 -8.66
C ASP A 231 -15.70 -4.02 -7.49
N GLY A 232 -14.62 -4.10 -6.69
CA GLY A 232 -14.40 -3.28 -5.52
C GLY A 232 -14.93 -3.88 -4.22
N ASN A 233 -15.41 -5.13 -4.22
CA ASN A 233 -15.79 -5.79 -2.98
C ASN A 233 -14.55 -6.12 -2.16
N ILE A 234 -14.59 -5.87 -0.86
CA ILE A 234 -13.46 -6.12 0.04
C ILE A 234 -13.32 -7.62 0.28
N LEU A 235 -12.19 -8.17 -0.11
CA LEU A 235 -11.79 -9.55 0.14
C LEU A 235 -11.06 -9.71 1.48
N VAL A 236 -10.19 -8.74 1.80
CA VAL A 236 -9.49 -8.66 3.09
C VAL A 236 -9.73 -7.27 3.67
N ASN A 237 -10.33 -7.23 4.84
CA ASN A 237 -10.49 -6.01 5.62
C ASN A 237 -9.34 -5.87 6.63
N ASN A 238 -9.19 -4.66 7.18
CA ASN A 238 -8.24 -4.35 8.24
C ASN A 238 -9.00 -3.86 9.48
N ASP A 239 -8.60 -4.28 10.67
CA ASP A 239 -9.26 -3.90 11.92
C ASP A 239 -9.23 -2.38 12.19
N ASN A 240 -8.25 -1.68 11.61
CA ASN A 240 -8.15 -0.22 11.67
C ASN A 240 -9.04 0.51 10.65
N ASN A 241 -9.74 -0.25 9.80
CA ASN A 241 -10.57 0.33 8.75
C ASN A 241 -11.83 0.99 9.31
N LYS A 242 -11.92 2.31 9.09
CA LYS A 242 -13.07 3.15 9.44
C LYS A 242 -13.66 3.90 8.25
N TYR A 243 -13.12 3.69 7.05
CA TYR A 243 -13.44 4.46 5.86
C TYR A 243 -14.43 3.76 4.94
N VAL A 244 -14.32 2.44 4.80
CA VAL A 244 -15.15 1.61 3.92
C VAL A 244 -15.60 0.35 4.68
N THR A 245 -16.79 -0.17 4.40
CA THR A 245 -17.32 -1.34 5.11
C THR A 245 -17.12 -2.61 4.29
N ASP A 246 -17.82 -2.71 3.17
CA ASP A 246 -17.86 -3.94 2.36
C ASP A 246 -17.27 -3.72 0.95
N SER A 247 -17.12 -2.46 0.53
CA SER A 247 -16.68 -2.14 -0.82
C SER A 247 -15.93 -0.82 -0.89
N VAL A 248 -14.94 -0.76 -1.78
CA VAL A 248 -14.21 0.46 -2.19
C VAL A 248 -14.82 1.11 -3.43
N SER A 249 -15.85 0.50 -4.03
CA SER A 249 -16.47 0.99 -5.27
C SER A 249 -17.12 2.39 -5.14
N GLY A 250 -17.41 2.83 -3.92
CA GLY A 250 -17.92 4.17 -3.63
C GLY A 250 -16.88 5.27 -3.59
N LEU A 251 -15.59 4.95 -3.67
CA LEU A 251 -14.51 5.95 -3.75
C LEU A 251 -14.50 6.61 -5.13
N ASN A 252 -14.24 7.93 -5.17
CA ASN A 252 -14.17 8.65 -6.45
C ASN A 252 -13.06 8.12 -7.36
N CYS A 253 -11.92 7.72 -6.77
CA CYS A 253 -10.80 7.14 -7.51
C CYS A 253 -11.11 5.77 -8.12
N TRP A 254 -12.14 5.05 -7.64
CA TRP A 254 -12.41 3.68 -8.09
C TRP A 254 -12.69 3.57 -9.58
N SER A 255 -13.38 4.55 -10.17
CA SER A 255 -13.60 4.60 -11.61
C SER A 255 -12.29 4.63 -12.41
N THR A 256 -11.29 5.36 -11.93
CA THR A 256 -9.95 5.40 -12.51
C THR A 256 -9.23 4.08 -12.35
N VAL A 257 -9.28 3.48 -11.16
CA VAL A 257 -8.67 2.17 -10.85
C VAL A 257 -9.27 1.06 -11.72
N LYS A 258 -10.60 1.07 -11.90
CA LYS A 258 -11.29 0.11 -12.77
C LYS A 258 -10.90 0.24 -14.24
N GLY A 259 -10.58 1.47 -14.68
CA GLY A 259 -10.16 1.78 -16.05
C GLY A 259 -8.67 1.57 -16.36
N LEU A 260 -7.86 1.14 -15.38
CA LEU A 260 -6.44 0.86 -15.61
C LEU A 260 -6.25 -0.23 -16.65
N THR A 261 -5.25 -0.05 -17.51
CA THR A 261 -4.84 -0.99 -18.56
C THR A 261 -3.76 -1.93 -18.05
N GLU A 262 -3.46 -2.99 -18.80
CA GLU A 262 -2.41 -3.96 -18.42
C GLU A 262 -1.03 -3.30 -18.20
N ASP A 263 -0.75 -2.20 -18.89
CA ASP A 263 0.50 -1.44 -18.72
C ASP A 263 0.61 -0.71 -17.37
N ASP A 264 -0.54 -0.52 -16.70
CA ASP A 264 -0.64 0.17 -15.41
C ASP A 264 -0.69 -0.79 -14.22
N TYR A 265 -0.86 -2.09 -14.49
CA TYR A 265 -0.91 -3.10 -13.43
C TYR A 265 0.43 -3.19 -12.70
N ASP A 266 0.38 -3.61 -11.44
CA ASP A 266 1.52 -3.70 -10.53
C ASP A 266 2.23 -2.36 -10.25
N LYS A 267 1.55 -1.23 -10.57
CA LYS A 267 2.01 0.13 -10.23
C LYS A 267 1.05 0.77 -9.23
N ALA A 268 1.62 1.53 -8.31
CA ALA A 268 0.84 2.29 -7.34
C ALA A 268 0.45 3.67 -7.89
N PHE A 269 -0.79 4.06 -7.61
CA PHE A 269 -1.37 5.37 -7.92
C PHE A 269 -2.00 5.93 -6.66
N SER A 270 -1.83 7.22 -6.43
CA SER A 270 -2.36 7.90 -5.25
C SER A 270 -3.41 8.95 -5.61
N PHE A 271 -4.38 9.11 -4.72
CA PHE A 271 -5.53 9.97 -4.86
C PHE A 271 -5.85 10.64 -3.52
N ASP A 272 -6.39 11.84 -3.57
CA ASP A 272 -6.97 12.49 -2.39
C ASP A 272 -8.48 12.34 -2.42
N GLU A 273 -9.04 11.78 -1.35
CA GLU A 273 -10.46 11.52 -1.19
C GLU A 273 -11.02 12.27 0.04
N ASN A 274 -12.32 12.55 0.01
CA ASN A 274 -13.05 12.99 1.19
C ASN A 274 -14.02 11.90 1.59
N ILE A 275 -13.70 11.19 2.68
CA ILE A 275 -14.49 10.07 3.17
C ILE A 275 -15.07 10.46 4.53
N ASN A 276 -16.39 10.51 4.62
CA ASN A 276 -17.12 10.89 5.86
C ASN A 276 -16.69 12.25 6.44
N GLY A 277 -16.32 13.21 5.54
CA GLY A 277 -15.87 14.54 5.97
C GLY A 277 -14.41 14.61 6.41
N GLU A 278 -13.65 13.52 6.30
CA GLU A 278 -12.21 13.47 6.55
C GLU A 278 -11.45 13.41 5.21
N LYS A 279 -10.44 14.28 5.03
CA LYS A 279 -9.51 14.17 3.91
C LYS A 279 -8.60 12.96 4.13
N VAL A 280 -8.60 12.04 3.18
CA VAL A 280 -7.85 10.77 3.23
C VAL A 280 -7.00 10.67 1.98
N HIS A 281 -5.73 10.34 2.15
CA HIS A 281 -4.86 9.98 1.05
C HIS A 281 -5.03 8.48 0.76
N VAL A 282 -5.53 8.15 -0.43
CA VAL A 282 -5.76 6.77 -0.89
C VAL A 282 -4.67 6.41 -1.89
N VAL A 283 -4.06 5.25 -1.71
CA VAL A 283 -3.08 4.69 -2.65
C VAL A 283 -3.53 3.32 -3.09
N THR A 284 -3.46 3.04 -4.40
CA THR A 284 -3.97 1.79 -4.98
C THR A 284 -2.93 1.13 -5.86
N SER A 285 -2.92 -0.20 -5.89
CA SER A 285 -2.14 -0.98 -6.86
C SER A 285 -2.93 -2.21 -7.29
N LYS A 286 -3.17 -2.36 -8.59
CA LYS A 286 -3.92 -3.48 -9.17
C LYS A 286 -2.97 -4.59 -9.59
N ASP A 287 -3.19 -5.79 -9.05
CA ASP A 287 -2.38 -6.97 -9.34
C ASP A 287 -2.67 -7.52 -10.74
N ALA A 288 -1.62 -7.78 -11.50
CA ALA A 288 -1.74 -8.27 -12.88
C ALA A 288 -2.24 -9.70 -12.98
N VAL A 289 -2.03 -10.53 -11.95
CA VAL A 289 -2.35 -11.96 -11.99
C VAL A 289 -3.81 -12.21 -11.63
N THR A 290 -4.25 -11.63 -10.53
CA THR A 290 -5.58 -11.85 -9.96
C THR A 290 -6.60 -10.80 -10.40
N GLY A 291 -6.14 -9.61 -10.81
CA GLY A 291 -6.99 -8.44 -11.01
C GLY A 291 -7.42 -7.77 -9.70
N TRP A 292 -7.03 -8.31 -8.55
CA TRP A 292 -7.34 -7.74 -7.24
C TRP A 292 -6.54 -6.45 -7.02
N THR A 293 -7.06 -5.60 -6.16
CA THR A 293 -6.45 -4.29 -5.91
C THR A 293 -6.12 -4.14 -4.43
N LEU A 294 -4.86 -3.85 -4.13
CA LEU A 294 -4.44 -3.34 -2.82
C LEU A 294 -4.87 -1.88 -2.72
N VAL A 295 -5.62 -1.52 -1.70
CA VAL A 295 -6.11 -0.16 -1.45
C VAL A 295 -5.66 0.28 -0.06
N GLY A 296 -4.77 1.24 -0.04
CA GLY A 296 -4.21 1.81 1.19
C GLY A 296 -4.87 3.13 1.55
N PHE A 297 -5.06 3.35 2.85
CA PHE A 297 -5.68 4.55 3.41
C PHE A 297 -4.74 5.20 4.42
N ILE A 298 -4.51 6.50 4.27
CA ILE A 298 -3.68 7.31 5.16
C ILE A 298 -4.48 8.54 5.57
N SER A 299 -4.69 8.74 6.87
CA SER A 299 -5.41 9.92 7.38
C SER A 299 -4.60 11.18 7.16
N SER A 300 -5.22 12.22 6.60
CA SER A 300 -4.58 13.55 6.51
C SER A 300 -4.28 14.16 7.88
N LYS A 301 -4.91 13.67 8.96
CA LYS A 301 -4.59 14.11 10.34
C LYS A 301 -3.19 13.70 10.75
N GLU A 302 -2.73 12.53 10.33
CA GLU A 302 -1.36 12.07 10.59
C GLU A 302 -0.34 13.00 9.92
N THR A 303 -0.57 13.30 8.64
CA THR A 303 0.27 14.20 7.86
C THR A 303 0.24 15.62 8.45
N SER A 304 -0.95 16.12 8.80
CA SER A 304 -1.15 17.44 9.39
C SER A 304 -0.49 17.57 10.76
N ALA A 305 -0.48 16.52 11.59
CA ALA A 305 0.16 16.57 12.90
C ALA A 305 1.67 16.84 12.81
N THR A 306 2.36 16.17 11.89
CA THR A 306 3.79 16.38 11.64
C THR A 306 4.03 17.77 11.03
N THR A 307 3.24 18.16 10.04
CA THR A 307 3.31 19.49 9.41
C THR A 307 3.07 20.60 10.43
N ASN A 308 2.03 20.48 11.27
CA ASN A 308 1.71 21.47 12.30
C ASN A 308 2.83 21.64 13.33
N LYS A 309 3.53 20.55 13.71
CA LYS A 309 4.69 20.63 14.60
C LYS A 309 5.85 21.42 13.95
N MET A 310 6.11 21.18 12.67
CA MET A 310 7.16 21.93 11.93
C MET A 310 6.78 23.40 11.77
N ILE A 311 5.52 23.70 11.44
CA ILE A 311 4.98 25.07 11.34
C ILE A 311 5.08 25.76 12.69
N SER A 312 4.68 25.14 13.78
CA SER A 312 4.76 25.70 15.14
C SER A 312 6.19 26.08 15.50
N ASN A 313 7.16 25.20 15.22
CA ASN A 313 8.58 25.52 15.44
C ASN A 313 9.03 26.73 14.62
N THR A 314 8.65 26.81 13.34
CA THR A 314 8.96 27.95 12.47
C THR A 314 8.40 29.25 13.03
N VAL A 315 7.14 29.24 13.49
CA VAL A 315 6.48 30.41 14.10
C VAL A 315 7.22 30.82 15.39
N ILE A 316 7.55 29.87 16.27
CA ILE A 316 8.28 30.16 17.51
C ILE A 316 9.65 30.81 17.23
N PHE A 317 10.43 30.22 16.31
CA PHE A 317 11.75 30.80 15.94
C PHE A 317 11.59 32.16 15.28
N SER A 318 10.55 32.39 14.48
CA SER A 318 10.27 33.71 13.89
C SER A 318 9.94 34.75 14.93
N ILE A 319 9.17 34.42 15.99
CA ILE A 319 8.87 35.29 17.10
C ILE A 319 10.14 35.65 17.89
N ILE A 320 10.98 34.64 18.16
CA ILE A 320 12.27 34.86 18.87
C ILE A 320 13.16 35.80 18.03
N ALA A 321 13.32 35.55 16.75
CA ALA A 321 14.09 36.39 15.85
C ALA A 321 13.55 37.84 15.80
N PHE A 322 12.24 38.01 15.80
CA PHE A 322 11.59 39.30 15.83
C PHE A 322 11.87 40.08 17.13
N VAL A 323 11.76 39.42 18.27
CA VAL A 323 12.06 40.02 19.59
C VAL A 323 13.52 40.46 19.68
N ILE A 324 14.46 39.62 19.25
CA ILE A 324 15.88 39.94 19.18
C ILE A 324 16.11 41.13 18.24
N GLY A 325 15.50 41.13 17.06
CA GLY A 325 15.61 42.21 16.09
C GLY A 325 15.11 43.56 16.63
N ILE A 326 13.99 43.58 17.36
CA ILE A 326 13.49 44.79 18.05
C ILE A 326 14.53 45.26 19.11
N GLY A 327 15.08 44.37 19.90
CA GLY A 327 16.10 44.70 20.88
C GLY A 327 17.32 45.39 20.26
N ILE A 328 17.81 44.85 19.14
CA ILE A 328 18.91 45.42 18.38
C ILE A 328 18.52 46.81 17.82
N ALA A 329 17.33 46.91 17.22
CA ALA A 329 16.82 48.18 16.65
C ALA A 329 16.75 49.30 17.71
N LEU A 330 16.27 48.98 18.92
CA LEU A 330 16.22 49.93 20.04
C LEU A 330 17.61 50.34 20.50
N ALA A 331 18.55 49.40 20.64
CA ALA A 331 19.92 49.65 21.04
C ALA A 331 20.66 50.55 20.01
N VAL A 332 20.53 50.23 18.72
CA VAL A 332 21.14 51.00 17.62
C VAL A 332 20.54 52.42 17.56
N THR A 333 19.21 52.53 17.65
CA THR A 333 18.51 53.84 17.63
C THR A 333 18.95 54.72 18.83
N ALA A 334 19.06 54.15 20.03
CA ALA A 334 19.52 54.85 21.22
C ALA A 334 20.98 55.37 21.06
N SER A 335 21.86 54.52 20.51
CA SER A 335 23.26 54.90 20.22
C SER A 335 23.34 56.02 19.19
N MET A 336 22.67 55.88 18.05
CA MET A 336 22.66 56.91 17.00
C MET A 336 22.06 58.22 17.46
N THR A 337 20.96 58.18 18.22
CA THR A 337 20.33 59.40 18.74
C THR A 337 21.28 60.13 19.73
N LYS A 338 22.05 59.39 20.53
CA LYS A 338 23.03 59.92 21.46
C LYS A 338 24.17 60.62 20.71
N GLU A 339 24.73 60.02 19.68
CA GLU A 339 25.81 60.61 18.87
C GLU A 339 25.31 61.84 18.10
N ILE A 340 24.11 61.81 17.49
CA ILE A 340 23.52 62.97 16.79
C ILE A 340 23.31 64.15 17.78
N LYS A 341 22.86 63.88 19.02
CA LYS A 341 22.74 64.92 20.06
C LYS A 341 24.09 65.56 20.41
N LYS A 342 25.14 64.75 20.53
CA LYS A 342 26.52 65.26 20.81
C LYS A 342 27.01 66.18 19.71
N VAL A 343 26.88 65.74 18.43
CA VAL A 343 27.29 66.56 17.27
C VAL A 343 26.48 67.84 17.19
N SER A 344 25.17 67.78 17.40
CA SER A 344 24.31 68.99 17.43
C SER A 344 24.61 69.92 18.57
N GLY A 345 25.07 69.44 19.73
CA GLY A 345 25.54 70.21 20.84
C GLY A 345 26.82 70.98 20.47
N HIS A 346 27.88 70.29 19.99
CA HIS A 346 29.09 70.89 19.52
C HIS A 346 28.88 71.93 18.40
N MET A 347 27.96 71.65 17.43
CA MET A 347 27.61 72.64 16.39
C MET A 347 26.98 73.89 16.96
N LYS A 348 26.17 73.81 18.02
CA LYS A 348 25.56 74.94 18.69
C LYS A 348 26.61 75.80 19.46
N ASP A 349 27.57 75.14 20.12
CA ASP A 349 28.66 75.81 20.82
C ASP A 349 29.53 76.55 19.80
N VAL A 350 29.85 75.94 18.66
CA VAL A 350 30.62 76.60 17.60
C VAL A 350 29.83 77.75 16.94
N ALA A 351 28.49 77.63 16.76
CA ALA A 351 27.66 78.70 16.21
C ALA A 351 27.37 79.83 17.22
N GLY A 352 27.52 79.59 18.49
CA GLY A 352 27.39 80.59 19.58
C GLY A 352 28.59 81.42 19.86
N GLY A 353 29.74 81.15 19.24
CA GLY A 353 30.92 82.00 19.29
C GLY A 353 31.81 81.85 20.55
N ASP A 354 31.83 80.68 21.21
CA ASP A 354 32.80 80.27 22.17
C ASP A 354 33.92 79.42 21.52
#